data_c25f12a8d80dfbcdea1d1f303090ea96
#
_entry.id   c25f12a8d80dfbcdea1d1f303090ea96
#
_cell.length_a   1.000
_cell.length_b   1.000
_cell.length_c   1.000
_cell.angle_alpha   90.00
_cell.angle_beta   90.00
_cell.angle_gamma   90.00
#
_symmetry.space_group_name_H-M   'P 1'
#
loop_
_entity.id
_entity.type
_entity.pdbx_description
1 polymer ?
#
loop_
_entity_poly.entity_id
_entity_poly.type
_entity_poly.pdbx_seq_one_letter_code
_entity_poly.pdbx_strand_id
1 'polypeptide(L)'
;MKSPDLKKLFKENKVIVVVGLSPNPARDSHRVALYMQRQGYRIIPVNPTVDEVLGERSYPNLTAIPEKVDVVDVFRRPEEVVPIAKEAVAIKAKVLWLQDGVVNHEAAAIAEQGGLDVVMDDCMLRQHGRLMREE
;
A
#
# COMPACT_ATOMS: atom_id res chain seq x y z
N MET A 1 11.08 10.87 -11.49
CA MET A 1 9.84 10.24 -11.02
C MET A 1 8.71 11.26 -11.04
N LYS A 2 7.60 10.88 -11.62
CA LYS A 2 6.44 11.77 -11.72
C LYS A 2 5.61 11.69 -10.44
N SER A 3 5.23 12.84 -9.87
CA SER A 3 4.39 12.88 -8.67
C SER A 3 2.91 12.76 -9.08
N PRO A 4 2.18 11.75 -8.60
CA PRO A 4 0.76 11.62 -8.94
C PRO A 4 -0.09 12.66 -8.20
N ASP A 5 -1.28 12.91 -8.75
CA ASP A 5 -2.30 13.71 -8.08
C ASP A 5 -2.92 12.85 -6.97
N LEU A 6 -2.56 13.12 -5.72
CA LEU A 6 -2.96 12.29 -4.58
C LEU A 6 -4.46 12.31 -4.33
N LYS A 7 -5.12 13.45 -4.51
CA LYS A 7 -6.57 13.54 -4.31
C LYS A 7 -7.32 12.65 -5.28
N LYS A 8 -6.92 12.70 -6.55
CA LYS A 8 -7.46 11.83 -7.59
C LYS A 8 -7.16 10.36 -7.29
N LEU A 9 -5.91 10.06 -6.88
CA LEU A 9 -5.46 8.71 -6.53
C LEU A 9 -6.38 8.12 -5.45
N PHE A 10 -6.65 8.87 -4.38
CA PHE A 10 -7.51 8.39 -3.30
C PHE A 10 -8.96 8.18 -3.74
N LYS A 11 -9.47 9.01 -4.64
CA LYS A 11 -10.84 8.89 -5.13
C LYS A 11 -11.04 7.70 -6.06
N GLU A 12 -10.02 7.39 -6.86
CA GLU A 12 -10.14 6.37 -7.91
C GLU A 12 -9.69 4.97 -7.49
N ASN A 13 -8.98 4.83 -6.36
CA ASN A 13 -8.35 3.58 -5.97
C ASN A 13 -8.80 3.16 -4.57
N LYS A 14 -9.72 2.21 -4.49
CA LYS A 14 -10.38 1.85 -3.23
C LYS A 14 -9.90 0.54 -2.60
N VAL A 15 -9.18 -0.29 -3.34
CA VAL A 15 -8.66 -1.57 -2.83
C VAL A 15 -7.17 -1.41 -2.52
N ILE A 16 -6.85 -1.42 -1.22
CA ILE A 16 -5.49 -1.20 -0.71
C ILE A 16 -4.98 -2.48 -0.07
N VAL A 17 -3.89 -3.02 -0.63
CA VAL A 17 -3.15 -4.10 0.03
C VAL A 17 -2.08 -3.47 0.90
N VAL A 18 -1.97 -3.91 2.14
CA VAL A 18 -0.97 -3.42 3.07
C VAL A 18 0.04 -4.53 3.34
N VAL A 19 1.24 -4.38 2.76
CA VAL A 19 2.32 -5.34 2.90
C VAL A 19 3.07 -5.06 4.20
N GLY A 20 3.11 -6.06 5.09
CA GLY A 20 3.70 -5.90 6.40
C GLY A 20 2.72 -5.38 7.45
N LEU A 21 1.41 -5.52 7.20
CA LEU A 21 0.38 -5.12 8.16
C LEU A 21 0.49 -5.93 9.44
N SER A 22 0.79 -5.26 10.54
CA SER A 22 0.94 -5.89 11.85
C SER A 22 -0.42 -6.02 12.56
N PRO A 23 -0.65 -7.14 13.28
CA PRO A 23 -1.84 -7.26 14.14
C PRO A 23 -1.74 -6.42 15.41
N ASN A 24 -0.56 -5.85 15.71
CA ASN A 24 -0.35 -5.03 16.90
C ASN A 24 -0.83 -3.60 16.67
N PRO A 25 -1.87 -3.12 17.42
CA PRO A 25 -2.41 -1.77 17.23
C PRO A 25 -1.42 -0.64 17.48
N ALA A 26 -0.30 -0.91 18.16
CA ALA A 26 0.72 0.10 18.43
C ALA A 26 1.64 0.35 17.22
N ARG A 27 1.58 -0.50 16.20
CA ARG A 27 2.42 -0.35 15.01
C ARG A 27 1.81 0.62 14.00
N ASP A 28 2.68 1.34 13.30
CA ASP A 28 2.26 2.31 12.27
C ASP A 28 1.42 1.66 11.18
N SER A 29 1.80 0.46 10.73
CA SER A 29 1.05 -0.23 9.67
C SER A 29 -0.39 -0.50 10.08
N HIS A 30 -0.61 -0.89 11.34
CA HIS A 30 -1.95 -1.14 11.86
C HIS A 30 -2.75 0.16 11.93
N ARG A 31 -2.14 1.23 12.47
CA ARG A 31 -2.82 2.52 12.63
C ARG A 31 -3.24 3.09 11.28
N VAL A 32 -2.35 3.08 10.30
CA VAL A 32 -2.65 3.60 8.96
C VAL A 32 -3.72 2.76 8.28
N ALA A 33 -3.62 1.44 8.33
CA ALA A 33 -4.59 0.54 7.71
C ALA A 33 -5.98 0.69 8.34
N LEU A 34 -6.05 0.77 9.67
CA LEU A 34 -7.31 0.97 10.37
C LEU A 34 -7.97 2.28 9.99
N TYR A 35 -7.17 3.37 9.93
CA TYR A 35 -7.67 4.67 9.49
C TYR A 35 -8.28 4.57 8.09
N MET A 36 -7.56 4.00 7.14
CA MET A 36 -8.04 3.88 5.76
C MET A 36 -9.29 3.00 5.68
N GLN A 37 -9.34 1.91 6.44
CA GLN A 37 -10.52 1.04 6.49
C GLN A 37 -11.74 1.82 6.97
N ARG A 38 -11.58 2.66 8.00
CA ARG A 38 -12.68 3.49 8.53
C ARG A 38 -13.11 4.58 7.55
N GLN A 39 -12.26 4.93 6.60
CA GLN A 39 -12.59 5.89 5.55
C GLN A 39 -13.27 5.22 4.35
N GLY A 40 -13.57 3.93 4.43
CA GLY A 40 -14.30 3.21 3.40
C GLY A 40 -13.44 2.46 2.39
N TYR A 41 -12.14 2.37 2.61
CA TYR A 41 -11.25 1.60 1.72
C TYR A 41 -11.28 0.12 2.09
N ARG A 42 -11.19 -0.73 1.08
CA ARG A 42 -11.02 -2.16 1.29
C ARG A 42 -9.56 -2.44 1.62
N ILE A 43 -9.30 -2.98 2.80
CA ILE A 43 -7.94 -3.32 3.25
C ILE A 43 -7.72 -4.82 3.09
N ILE A 44 -6.62 -5.19 2.44
CA ILE A 44 -6.21 -6.59 2.29
C ILE A 44 -4.83 -6.73 2.92
N PRO A 45 -4.70 -7.48 4.03
CA PRO A 45 -3.40 -7.67 4.67
C PRO A 45 -2.51 -8.62 3.89
N VAL A 46 -1.21 -8.31 3.81
CA VAL A 46 -0.18 -9.26 3.38
C VAL A 46 0.84 -9.40 4.51
N ASN A 47 0.74 -10.51 5.24
CA ASN A 47 1.63 -10.85 6.34
C ASN A 47 1.63 -12.36 6.50
N PRO A 48 2.74 -13.05 6.17
CA PRO A 48 2.78 -14.51 6.19
C PRO A 48 2.75 -15.12 7.60
N THR A 49 2.89 -14.30 8.65
CA THR A 49 2.96 -14.80 10.02
C THR A 49 1.62 -14.84 10.74
N VAL A 50 0.55 -14.31 10.13
CA VAL A 50 -0.80 -14.27 10.72
C VAL A 50 -1.85 -14.65 9.69
N ASP A 51 -3.02 -15.12 10.18
CA ASP A 51 -4.12 -15.53 9.31
C ASP A 51 -5.10 -14.40 9.05
N GLU A 52 -5.20 -13.43 9.97
CA GLU A 52 -6.21 -12.37 9.90
C GLU A 52 -5.72 -11.10 10.61
N VAL A 53 -6.02 -9.94 10.03
CA VAL A 53 -5.80 -8.63 10.65
C VAL A 53 -6.98 -7.73 10.29
N LEU A 54 -7.48 -6.96 11.25
CA LEU A 54 -8.60 -6.02 11.04
C LEU A 54 -9.86 -6.69 10.49
N GLY A 55 -10.10 -7.95 10.85
CA GLY A 55 -11.26 -8.70 10.38
C GLY A 55 -11.12 -9.21 8.94
N GLU A 56 -9.95 -9.05 8.33
CA GLU A 56 -9.70 -9.46 6.95
C GLU A 56 -8.66 -10.58 6.88
N ARG A 57 -8.87 -11.51 5.97
CA ARG A 57 -7.93 -12.61 5.75
C ARG A 57 -6.59 -12.06 5.29
N SER A 58 -5.49 -12.54 5.89
CA SER A 58 -4.14 -12.20 5.49
C SER A 58 -3.60 -13.19 4.47
N TYR A 59 -2.79 -12.68 3.52
CA TYR A 59 -2.17 -13.49 2.48
C TYR A 59 -0.65 -13.48 2.64
N PRO A 60 0.05 -14.55 2.20
CA PRO A 60 1.50 -14.61 2.35
C PRO A 60 2.27 -13.71 1.38
N ASN A 61 1.66 -13.37 0.24
CA ASN A 61 2.26 -12.50 -0.77
C ASN A 61 1.18 -11.90 -1.67
N LEU A 62 1.56 -10.98 -2.55
CA LEU A 62 0.61 -10.31 -3.43
C LEU A 62 -0.04 -11.24 -4.45
N THR A 63 0.73 -12.20 -4.97
CA THR A 63 0.22 -13.09 -6.02
C THR A 63 -0.83 -14.08 -5.52
N ALA A 64 -0.92 -14.28 -4.20
CA ALA A 64 -1.93 -15.16 -3.60
C ALA A 64 -3.30 -14.51 -3.48
N ILE A 65 -3.42 -13.20 -3.69
CA ILE A 65 -4.67 -12.46 -3.52
C ILE A 65 -5.57 -12.70 -4.73
N PRO A 66 -6.83 -13.18 -4.50
CA PRO A 66 -7.72 -13.52 -5.62
C PRO A 66 -8.48 -12.33 -6.21
N GLU A 67 -8.42 -11.15 -5.57
CA GLU A 67 -9.15 -9.99 -6.07
C GLU A 67 -8.21 -8.97 -6.71
N LYS A 68 -8.81 -8.06 -7.48
CA LYS A 68 -8.06 -6.96 -8.11
C LYS A 68 -7.57 -5.98 -7.05
N VAL A 69 -6.31 -5.58 -7.17
CA VAL A 69 -5.66 -4.65 -6.23
C VAL A 69 -5.40 -3.32 -6.93
N ASP A 70 -5.76 -2.23 -6.25
CA ASP A 70 -5.47 -0.89 -6.78
C ASP A 70 -4.15 -0.36 -6.25
N VAL A 71 -3.95 -0.38 -4.92
CA VAL A 71 -2.78 0.21 -4.26
C VAL A 71 -2.04 -0.85 -3.47
N VAL A 72 -0.72 -0.91 -3.64
CA VAL A 72 0.16 -1.72 -2.81
C VAL A 72 0.89 -0.76 -1.87
N ASP A 73 0.49 -0.79 -0.59
CA ASP A 73 1.01 0.07 0.46
C ASP A 73 2.04 -0.71 1.29
N VAL A 74 3.29 -0.23 1.33
CA VAL A 74 4.41 -1.03 1.82
C VAL A 74 4.96 -0.51 3.15
N PHE A 75 4.93 -1.39 4.16
CA PHE A 75 5.55 -1.23 5.48
C PHE A 75 6.64 -2.30 5.66
N ARG A 76 7.65 -2.26 4.81
CA ARG A 76 8.79 -3.19 4.87
C ARG A 76 10.08 -2.39 4.81
N ARG A 77 11.19 -3.03 5.20
CA ARG A 77 12.49 -2.37 5.11
C ARG A 77 12.84 -2.05 3.66
N PRO A 78 13.55 -0.93 3.40
CA PRO A 78 13.86 -0.53 2.03
C PRO A 78 14.49 -1.63 1.17
N GLU A 79 15.40 -2.44 1.75
CA GLU A 79 16.08 -3.50 1.04
C GLU A 79 15.16 -4.67 0.63
N GLU A 80 13.92 -4.71 1.13
CA GLU A 80 12.96 -5.76 0.81
C GLU A 80 11.96 -5.38 -0.29
N VAL A 81 12.03 -4.14 -0.80
CA VAL A 81 10.96 -3.59 -1.63
C VAL A 81 11.03 -4.02 -3.10
N VAL A 82 12.22 -4.31 -3.64
CA VAL A 82 12.34 -4.67 -5.06
C VAL A 82 11.46 -5.88 -5.44
N PRO A 83 11.48 -7.00 -4.71
CA PRO A 83 10.58 -8.12 -5.04
C PRO A 83 9.10 -7.73 -4.95
N ILE A 84 8.75 -6.87 -4.00
CA ILE A 84 7.36 -6.40 -3.82
C ILE A 84 6.93 -5.57 -5.03
N ALA A 85 7.80 -4.69 -5.52
CA ALA A 85 7.52 -3.89 -6.72
C ALA A 85 7.29 -4.80 -7.94
N LYS A 86 8.09 -5.84 -8.08
CA LYS A 86 7.92 -6.81 -9.18
C LYS A 86 6.58 -7.54 -9.09
N GLU A 87 6.19 -7.95 -7.87
CA GLU A 87 4.87 -8.58 -7.68
C GLU A 87 3.74 -7.60 -7.97
N ALA A 88 3.87 -6.33 -7.54
CA ALA A 88 2.85 -5.32 -7.79
C ALA A 88 2.63 -5.13 -9.30
N VAL A 89 3.71 -5.13 -10.09
CA VAL A 89 3.61 -5.06 -11.55
C VAL A 89 2.93 -6.33 -12.09
N ALA A 90 3.32 -7.50 -11.58
CA ALA A 90 2.77 -8.78 -12.05
C ALA A 90 1.26 -8.88 -11.84
N ILE A 91 0.74 -8.38 -10.72
CA ILE A 91 -0.71 -8.40 -10.44
C ILE A 91 -1.44 -7.19 -11.05
N LYS A 92 -0.73 -6.34 -11.78
CA LYS A 92 -1.29 -5.16 -12.46
C LYS A 92 -1.96 -4.18 -11.50
N ALA A 93 -1.33 -3.96 -10.34
CA ALA A 93 -1.75 -2.89 -9.44
C ALA A 93 -1.58 -1.54 -10.13
N LYS A 94 -2.22 -0.51 -9.60
CA LYS A 94 -2.18 0.83 -10.19
C LYS A 94 -1.18 1.75 -9.51
N VAL A 95 -0.94 1.52 -8.21
CA VAL A 95 -0.09 2.39 -7.39
C VAL A 95 0.80 1.55 -6.50
N LEU A 96 2.08 1.93 -6.41
CA LEU A 96 3.00 1.43 -5.38
C LEU A 96 3.23 2.59 -4.41
N TRP A 97 2.85 2.41 -3.15
CA TRP A 97 3.02 3.42 -2.11
C TRP A 97 4.02 2.94 -1.07
N LEU A 98 5.15 3.64 -0.96
CA LEU A 98 6.19 3.34 0.02
C LEU A 98 6.05 4.33 1.18
N GLN A 99 5.79 3.82 2.38
CA GLN A 99 5.51 4.63 3.57
C GLN A 99 6.75 5.40 4.07
N ASP A 100 6.55 6.24 5.09
CA ASP A 100 7.64 7.03 5.69
C ASP A 100 8.85 6.14 5.97
N GLY A 101 10.02 6.60 5.57
CA GLY A 101 11.28 5.89 5.78
C GLY A 101 11.57 4.78 4.77
N VAL A 102 10.63 4.46 3.89
CA VAL A 102 10.84 3.42 2.88
C VAL A 102 11.22 4.09 1.56
N VAL A 103 12.51 4.06 1.27
CA VAL A 103 13.08 4.66 0.05
C VAL A 103 13.84 3.57 -0.72
N ASN A 104 13.45 3.35 -1.98
CA ASN A 104 14.15 2.43 -2.86
C ASN A 104 13.90 2.85 -4.31
N HIS A 105 14.90 3.50 -4.91
CA HIS A 105 14.77 4.05 -6.26
C HIS A 105 14.70 2.98 -7.34
N GLU A 106 15.34 1.83 -7.13
CA GLU A 106 15.26 0.70 -8.05
C GLU A 106 13.83 0.17 -8.10
N ALA A 107 13.21 -0.02 -6.93
CA ALA A 107 11.83 -0.49 -6.84
C ALA A 107 10.87 0.51 -7.50
N ALA A 108 11.08 1.81 -7.26
CA ALA A 108 10.28 2.86 -7.88
C ALA A 108 10.37 2.81 -9.41
N ALA A 109 11.57 2.64 -9.95
CA ALA A 109 11.78 2.55 -11.40
C ALA A 109 11.09 1.32 -11.98
N ILE A 110 11.17 0.17 -11.31
CA ILE A 110 10.50 -1.06 -11.74
C ILE A 110 8.99 -0.84 -11.82
N ALA A 111 8.41 -0.24 -10.79
CA ALA A 111 6.97 0.01 -10.75
C ALA A 111 6.54 0.98 -11.84
N GLU A 112 7.27 2.09 -12.04
CA GLU A 112 6.95 3.07 -13.07
C GLU A 112 7.06 2.49 -14.48
N GLN A 113 8.10 1.70 -14.74
CA GLN A 113 8.26 1.01 -16.02
C GLN A 113 7.13 0.00 -16.28
N GLY A 114 6.58 -0.55 -15.20
CA GLY A 114 5.43 -1.46 -15.27
C GLY A 114 4.08 -0.75 -15.36
N GLY A 115 4.08 0.58 -15.42
CA GLY A 115 2.85 1.35 -15.59
C GLY A 115 2.18 1.82 -14.29
N LEU A 116 2.82 1.61 -13.14
CA LEU A 116 2.25 2.06 -11.87
C LEU A 116 2.64 3.51 -11.55
N ASP A 117 1.75 4.22 -10.87
CA ASP A 117 2.13 5.45 -10.18
C ASP A 117 2.90 5.07 -8.92
N VAL A 118 3.86 5.91 -8.51
CA VAL A 118 4.66 5.66 -7.31
C VAL A 118 4.61 6.85 -6.38
N VAL A 119 4.33 6.57 -5.10
CA VAL A 119 4.51 7.51 -3.99
C VAL A 119 5.57 6.90 -3.08
N MET A 120 6.56 7.67 -2.67
CA MET A 120 7.69 7.14 -1.92
C MET A 120 8.00 8.03 -0.71
N ASP A 121 8.31 7.39 0.42
CA ASP A 121 8.68 8.09 1.66
C ASP A 121 7.59 9.07 2.11
N ASP A 122 6.34 8.57 2.19
CA ASP A 122 5.21 9.40 2.57
C ASP A 122 4.17 8.57 3.33
N CYS A 123 3.42 9.21 4.22
CA CYS A 123 2.40 8.55 5.02
C CYS A 123 1.02 8.72 4.41
N MET A 124 0.38 7.60 4.07
CA MET A 124 -0.94 7.58 3.45
C MET A 124 -2.01 8.21 4.33
N LEU A 125 -1.99 7.91 5.64
CA LEU A 125 -2.93 8.49 6.60
C LEU A 125 -2.81 10.00 6.63
N ARG A 126 -1.57 10.51 6.71
CA ARG A 126 -1.31 11.95 6.76
C ARG A 126 -1.81 12.65 5.51
N GLN A 127 -1.52 12.10 4.34
CA GLN A 127 -1.94 12.70 3.08
C GLN A 127 -3.45 12.63 2.88
N HIS A 128 -4.07 11.51 3.20
CA HIS A 128 -5.51 11.37 3.10
C HIS A 128 -6.22 12.35 4.03
N GLY A 129 -5.77 12.41 5.30
CA GLY A 129 -6.36 13.32 6.27
C GLY A 129 -6.25 14.78 5.85
N ARG A 130 -5.11 15.15 5.24
CA ARG A 130 -4.90 16.54 4.78
C ARG A 130 -5.77 16.87 3.57
N LEU A 131 -5.89 15.96 2.63
CA LEU A 131 -6.53 16.24 1.33
C LEU A 131 -8.04 16.05 1.33
N MET A 132 -8.55 15.06 2.07
CA MET A 132 -9.94 14.64 1.94
C MET A 132 -10.89 15.22 2.98
N ARG A 133 -10.37 15.73 4.09
CA ARG A 133 -11.23 16.29 5.14
C ARG A 133 -11.90 17.61 4.74
N GLU A 134 -11.43 18.23 3.67
CA GLU A 134 -12.01 19.47 3.15
C GLU A 134 -13.20 19.23 2.23
N GLU A 135 -13.52 17.96 2.01
CA GLU A 135 -14.70 17.58 1.22
C GLU A 135 -15.92 17.29 2.12
#